data_d3d82076fe828eeee0edd8c4647c4058
#
_entry.id   d3d82076fe828eeee0edd8c4647c4058
#
_cell.length_a   1.000
_cell.length_b   1.000
_cell.length_c   1.000
_cell.angle_alpha   90.00
_cell.angle_beta   90.00
_cell.angle_gamma   90.00
#
_symmetry.space_group_name_H-M   'P 1'
#
loop_
_entity.id
_entity.type
_entity.pdbx_description
1 polymer ?
#
loop_
_entity_poly.entity_id
_entity_poly.type
_entity_poly.pdbx_seq_one_letter_code
_entity_poly.pdbx_strand_id
1 'polypeptide(L)'
;MDTGKEFFAAIRAGDVATVRTMLQAEPALANAKNEQGQSPVLAAVYGGRAEIRDLLIAQGVHLEFHEAVAAGQLQSVEHFIDQDPGLARSYSPDGFPVFALAAAFGHLRVARYLFEKGADVNSAATNGTGYNALTGAVTSGHTDIAAWLLEKGADPNYRYGPGYTPLLAAAANGRLEIVSALLARGADLHAKANDGKTALAIAEERKHPEVVALLRGRGAT
;
A
#
# COMPACT_ATOMS: atom_id res chain seq x y z
N MET A 1 25.77 -4.79 22.99
CA MET A 1 25.12 -4.44 21.72
C MET A 1 23.62 -4.52 21.93
N ASP A 2 22.85 -3.69 21.28
CA ASP A 2 21.36 -3.69 21.47
C ASP A 2 20.77 -4.72 20.51
N THR A 3 20.46 -5.89 21.06
CA THR A 3 19.92 -7.04 20.31
C THR A 3 18.67 -6.65 19.48
N GLY A 4 17.83 -5.75 20.03
CA GLY A 4 16.66 -5.25 19.30
C GLY A 4 17.04 -4.45 18.04
N LYS A 5 18.04 -3.57 18.12
CA LYS A 5 18.51 -2.83 16.94
C LYS A 5 19.09 -3.73 15.86
N GLU A 6 19.89 -4.74 16.26
CA GLU A 6 20.44 -5.74 15.34
C GLU A 6 19.33 -6.55 14.67
N PHE A 7 18.31 -6.94 15.42
CA PHE A 7 17.16 -7.67 14.91
C PHE A 7 16.39 -6.88 13.84
N PHE A 8 16.06 -5.61 14.12
CA PHE A 8 15.41 -4.75 13.11
C PHE A 8 16.33 -4.42 11.92
N ALA A 9 17.64 -4.38 12.13
CA ALA A 9 18.60 -4.24 11.02
C ALA A 9 18.57 -5.47 10.10
N ALA A 10 18.55 -6.69 10.65
CA ALA A 10 18.41 -7.92 9.89
C ALA A 10 17.08 -7.99 9.11
N ILE A 11 15.97 -7.56 9.73
CA ILE A 11 14.66 -7.45 9.04
C ILE A 11 14.76 -6.51 7.84
N ARG A 12 15.30 -5.30 8.02
CA ARG A 12 15.46 -4.32 6.92
C ARG A 12 16.35 -4.85 5.79
N ALA A 13 17.43 -5.55 6.15
CA ALA A 13 18.32 -6.20 5.19
C ALA A 13 17.65 -7.34 4.42
N GLY A 14 16.59 -7.95 4.99
CA GLY A 14 15.97 -9.16 4.43
C GLY A 14 16.75 -10.44 4.78
N ASP A 15 17.57 -10.41 5.82
CA ASP A 15 18.38 -11.55 6.28
C ASP A 15 17.54 -12.53 7.11
N VAL A 16 16.85 -13.41 6.40
CA VAL A 16 15.96 -14.43 6.99
C VAL A 16 16.72 -15.36 7.95
N ALA A 17 17.97 -15.72 7.62
CA ALA A 17 18.76 -16.64 8.42
C ALA A 17 19.10 -16.04 9.79
N THR A 18 19.57 -14.79 9.79
CA THR A 18 19.86 -14.05 11.03
C THR A 18 18.60 -13.83 11.83
N VAL A 19 17.49 -13.41 11.22
CA VAL A 19 16.20 -13.23 11.91
C VAL A 19 15.74 -14.54 12.57
N ARG A 20 15.82 -15.65 11.88
CA ARG A 20 15.46 -16.98 12.41
C ARG A 20 16.33 -17.37 13.62
N THR A 21 17.65 -17.20 13.49
CA THR A 21 18.60 -17.51 14.57
C THR A 21 18.34 -16.66 15.81
N MET A 22 18.08 -15.37 15.61
CA MET A 22 17.80 -14.46 16.73
C MET A 22 16.46 -14.79 17.41
N LEU A 23 15.43 -15.15 16.66
CA LEU A 23 14.14 -15.59 17.22
C LEU A 23 14.25 -16.93 18.00
N GLN A 24 15.13 -17.83 17.56
CA GLN A 24 15.39 -19.09 18.31
C GLN A 24 16.11 -18.82 19.62
N ALA A 25 17.05 -17.87 19.63
CA ALA A 25 17.80 -17.49 20.84
C ALA A 25 16.96 -16.66 21.81
N GLU A 26 16.13 -15.76 21.29
CA GLU A 26 15.31 -14.83 22.07
C GLU A 26 13.92 -14.66 21.42
N PRO A 27 12.95 -15.55 21.69
CA PRO A 27 11.60 -15.50 21.10
C PRO A 27 10.85 -14.19 21.37
N ALA A 28 11.17 -13.48 22.45
CA ALA A 28 10.55 -12.20 22.80
C ALA A 28 10.78 -11.12 21.75
N LEU A 29 11.83 -11.22 20.94
CA LEU A 29 12.10 -10.29 19.81
C LEU A 29 10.96 -10.23 18.80
N ALA A 30 10.17 -11.29 18.67
CA ALA A 30 9.01 -11.33 17.77
C ALA A 30 7.96 -10.25 18.10
N ASN A 31 7.88 -9.79 19.36
CA ASN A 31 6.97 -8.76 19.83
C ASN A 31 7.69 -7.45 20.24
N ALA A 32 8.96 -7.30 19.89
CA ALA A 32 9.71 -6.07 20.16
C ALA A 32 9.13 -4.87 19.38
N LYS A 33 9.45 -3.66 19.82
CA LYS A 33 9.14 -2.44 19.06
C LYS A 33 10.46 -1.72 18.74
N ASN A 34 10.56 -1.18 17.50
CA ASN A 34 11.70 -0.33 17.14
C ASN A 34 11.54 1.09 17.72
N GLU A 35 12.50 1.97 17.42
CA GLU A 35 12.50 3.37 17.88
C GLU A 35 11.28 4.17 17.37
N GLN A 36 10.65 3.75 16.29
CA GLN A 36 9.43 4.32 15.73
C GLN A 36 8.14 3.66 16.29
N GLY A 37 8.27 2.71 17.23
CA GLY A 37 7.15 1.97 17.79
C GLY A 37 6.58 0.88 16.87
N GLN A 38 7.23 0.57 15.74
CA GLN A 38 6.76 -0.46 14.81
C GLN A 38 7.14 -1.86 15.31
N SER A 39 6.23 -2.82 15.11
CA SER A 39 6.51 -4.23 15.31
C SER A 39 7.44 -4.81 14.23
N PRO A 40 8.07 -5.96 14.48
CA PRO A 40 8.84 -6.68 13.47
C PRO A 40 8.03 -7.05 12.24
N VAL A 41 6.75 -7.43 12.41
CA VAL A 41 5.85 -7.74 11.29
C VAL A 41 5.62 -6.50 10.43
N LEU A 42 5.31 -5.36 11.04
CA LEU A 42 5.07 -4.12 10.29
C LEU A 42 6.35 -3.64 9.60
N ALA A 43 7.51 -3.76 10.25
CA ALA A 43 8.80 -3.44 9.64
C ALA A 43 9.10 -4.35 8.43
N ALA A 44 8.78 -5.64 8.51
CA ALA A 44 8.93 -6.58 7.39
C ALA A 44 7.96 -6.24 6.24
N VAL A 45 6.70 -5.90 6.54
CA VAL A 45 5.69 -5.50 5.54
C VAL A 45 6.14 -4.23 4.80
N TYR A 46 6.51 -3.17 5.52
CA TYR A 46 6.95 -1.91 4.91
C TYR A 46 8.27 -2.06 4.14
N GLY A 47 9.14 -2.98 4.58
CA GLY A 47 10.37 -3.33 3.87
C GLY A 47 10.18 -4.26 2.68
N GLY A 48 8.97 -4.75 2.39
CA GLY A 48 8.71 -5.73 1.33
C GLY A 48 9.34 -7.10 1.61
N ARG A 49 9.53 -7.47 2.88
CA ARG A 49 10.20 -8.70 3.32
C ARG A 49 9.18 -9.81 3.61
N ALA A 50 8.54 -10.33 2.57
CA ALA A 50 7.43 -11.27 2.71
C ALA A 50 7.82 -12.54 3.49
N GLU A 51 8.99 -13.12 3.23
CA GLU A 51 9.44 -14.33 3.92
C GLU A 51 9.67 -14.08 5.44
N ILE A 52 10.22 -12.91 5.81
CA ILE A 52 10.39 -12.54 7.22
C ILE A 52 9.03 -12.27 7.88
N ARG A 53 8.11 -11.60 7.19
CA ARG A 53 6.73 -11.41 7.66
C ARG A 53 6.09 -12.76 7.98
N ASP A 54 6.16 -13.71 7.05
CA ASP A 54 5.54 -15.03 7.20
C ASP A 54 6.20 -15.84 8.31
N LEU A 55 7.53 -15.74 8.43
CA LEU A 55 8.29 -16.34 9.54
C LEU A 55 7.81 -15.80 10.89
N LEU A 56 7.66 -14.49 11.04
CA LEU A 56 7.20 -13.85 12.27
C LEU A 56 5.77 -14.26 12.62
N ILE A 57 4.87 -14.27 11.63
CA ILE A 57 3.47 -14.68 11.83
C ILE A 57 3.41 -16.15 12.28
N ALA A 58 4.24 -17.04 11.71
CA ALA A 58 4.32 -18.44 12.10
C ALA A 58 4.81 -18.66 13.55
N GLN A 59 5.46 -17.67 14.16
CA GLN A 59 5.82 -17.68 15.59
C GLN A 59 4.63 -17.36 16.53
N GLY A 60 3.45 -17.09 15.98
CA GLY A 60 2.27 -16.76 16.78
C GLY A 60 2.31 -15.35 17.39
N VAL A 61 2.93 -14.39 16.71
CA VAL A 61 2.97 -13.00 17.17
C VAL A 61 1.57 -12.42 17.32
N HIS A 62 1.39 -11.60 18.35
CA HIS A 62 0.17 -10.83 18.49
C HIS A 62 0.18 -9.67 17.48
N LEU A 63 -0.79 -9.64 16.56
CA LEU A 63 -0.97 -8.55 15.59
C LEU A 63 -2.02 -7.57 16.10
N GLU A 64 -1.74 -6.29 15.97
CA GLU A 64 -2.77 -5.26 16.03
C GLU A 64 -3.60 -5.26 14.73
N PHE A 65 -4.79 -4.68 14.76
CA PHE A 65 -5.70 -4.73 13.60
C PHE A 65 -5.06 -4.21 12.32
N HIS A 66 -4.44 -3.02 12.36
CA HIS A 66 -3.77 -2.45 11.19
C HIS A 66 -2.59 -3.29 10.70
N GLU A 67 -1.89 -3.99 11.60
CA GLU A 67 -0.82 -4.93 11.26
C GLU A 67 -1.37 -6.17 10.54
N ALA A 68 -2.49 -6.73 11.04
CA ALA A 68 -3.17 -7.85 10.39
C ALA A 68 -3.64 -7.47 8.97
N VAL A 69 -4.18 -6.26 8.80
CA VAL A 69 -4.57 -5.72 7.48
C VAL A 69 -3.35 -5.57 6.57
N ALA A 70 -2.28 -4.91 7.04
CA ALA A 70 -1.07 -4.67 6.25
C ALA A 70 -0.32 -5.97 5.90
N ALA A 71 -0.44 -6.99 6.75
CA ALA A 71 0.14 -8.32 6.51
C ALA A 71 -0.77 -9.26 5.70
N GLY A 72 -2.01 -8.85 5.38
CA GLY A 72 -2.95 -9.64 4.59
C GLY A 72 -3.59 -10.82 5.33
N GLN A 73 -3.63 -10.79 6.66
CA GLN A 73 -4.13 -11.86 7.51
C GLN A 73 -5.66 -11.81 7.63
N LEU A 74 -6.36 -12.27 6.57
CA LEU A 74 -7.82 -12.13 6.46
C LEU A 74 -8.55 -12.70 7.68
N GLN A 75 -8.19 -13.88 8.18
CA GLN A 75 -8.85 -14.49 9.35
C GLN A 75 -8.71 -13.62 10.61
N SER A 76 -7.54 -13.03 10.83
CA SER A 76 -7.34 -12.10 11.94
C SER A 76 -8.17 -10.83 11.76
N VAL A 77 -8.23 -10.30 10.53
CA VAL A 77 -9.05 -9.12 10.20
C VAL A 77 -10.54 -9.42 10.44
N GLU A 78 -11.04 -10.58 10.00
CA GLU A 78 -12.41 -11.03 10.25
C GLU A 78 -12.71 -11.07 11.74
N HIS A 79 -11.83 -11.69 12.53
CA HIS A 79 -11.97 -11.79 13.97
C HIS A 79 -12.06 -10.41 14.66
N PHE A 80 -11.21 -9.45 14.27
CA PHE A 80 -11.26 -8.08 14.81
C PHE A 80 -12.55 -7.36 14.45
N ILE A 81 -13.01 -7.48 13.21
CA ILE A 81 -14.24 -6.82 12.72
C ILE A 81 -15.49 -7.42 13.37
N ASP A 82 -15.49 -8.71 13.68
CA ASP A 82 -16.61 -9.36 14.41
C ASP A 82 -16.76 -8.80 15.83
N GLN A 83 -15.65 -8.38 16.45
CA GLN A 83 -15.66 -7.75 17.78
C GLN A 83 -16.01 -6.25 17.72
N ASP A 84 -15.47 -5.54 16.72
CA ASP A 84 -15.74 -4.11 16.49
C ASP A 84 -15.86 -3.82 14.99
N PRO A 85 -17.09 -3.78 14.44
CA PRO A 85 -17.33 -3.43 13.04
C PRO A 85 -16.84 -2.05 12.63
N GLY A 86 -16.65 -1.12 13.59
CA GLY A 86 -16.13 0.23 13.35
C GLY A 86 -14.69 0.23 12.82
N LEU A 87 -13.92 -0.82 13.11
CA LEU A 87 -12.54 -0.96 12.65
C LEU A 87 -12.40 -0.94 11.12
N ALA A 88 -13.42 -1.33 10.37
CA ALA A 88 -13.39 -1.25 8.90
C ALA A 88 -13.12 0.17 8.38
N ARG A 89 -13.42 1.20 9.16
CA ARG A 89 -13.23 2.63 8.85
C ARG A 89 -12.10 3.27 9.65
N SER A 90 -11.33 2.48 10.38
CA SER A 90 -10.26 2.98 11.24
C SER A 90 -9.02 3.39 10.45
N TYR A 91 -8.11 4.02 11.17
CA TYR A 91 -6.80 4.44 10.66
C TYR A 91 -5.70 3.74 11.45
N SER A 92 -4.57 3.51 10.79
CA SER A 92 -3.35 3.10 11.46
C SER A 92 -2.77 4.24 12.32
N PRO A 93 -1.86 3.95 13.26
CA PRO A 93 -1.23 4.98 14.10
C PRO A 93 -0.51 6.07 13.30
N ASP A 94 -0.01 5.77 12.12
CA ASP A 94 0.64 6.69 11.19
C ASP A 94 -0.36 7.40 10.23
N GLY A 95 -1.67 7.26 10.49
CA GLY A 95 -2.73 8.04 9.86
C GLY A 95 -3.19 7.56 8.49
N PHE A 96 -2.90 6.31 8.10
CA PHE A 96 -3.45 5.73 6.86
C PHE A 96 -4.78 5.02 7.14
N PRO A 97 -5.81 5.17 6.27
CA PRO A 97 -6.97 4.31 6.32
C PRO A 97 -6.55 2.84 6.22
N VAL A 98 -7.05 1.96 7.09
CA VAL A 98 -6.72 0.52 7.01
C VAL A 98 -7.07 -0.08 5.65
N PHE A 99 -8.14 0.42 5.02
CA PHE A 99 -8.52 0.05 3.66
C PHE A 99 -7.43 0.40 2.63
N ALA A 100 -6.79 1.56 2.79
CA ALA A 100 -5.67 1.96 1.92
C ALA A 100 -4.42 1.09 2.15
N LEU A 101 -4.16 0.63 3.38
CA LEU A 101 -3.09 -0.33 3.65
C LEU A 101 -3.31 -1.65 2.91
N ALA A 102 -4.54 -2.22 2.99
CA ALA A 102 -4.86 -3.45 2.26
C ALA A 102 -4.60 -3.30 0.75
N ALA A 103 -4.96 -2.15 0.17
CA ALA A 103 -4.76 -1.87 -1.24
C ALA A 103 -3.28 -1.66 -1.60
N ALA A 104 -2.53 -0.91 -0.78
CA ALA A 104 -1.13 -0.61 -1.01
C ALA A 104 -0.22 -1.84 -0.89
N PHE A 105 -0.59 -2.80 -0.04
CA PHE A 105 0.17 -4.05 0.15
C PHE A 105 -0.34 -5.24 -0.68
N GLY A 106 -1.31 -5.03 -1.59
CA GLY A 106 -1.74 -6.04 -2.54
C GLY A 106 -2.73 -7.07 -1.99
N HIS A 107 -3.41 -6.77 -0.91
CA HIS A 107 -4.30 -7.73 -0.23
C HIS A 107 -5.76 -7.58 -0.69
N LEU A 108 -6.04 -7.94 -1.94
CA LEU A 108 -7.38 -7.78 -2.56
C LEU A 108 -8.50 -8.43 -1.73
N ARG A 109 -8.26 -9.61 -1.13
CA ARG A 109 -9.29 -10.28 -0.32
C ARG A 109 -9.62 -9.49 0.94
N VAL A 110 -8.61 -8.95 1.62
CA VAL A 110 -8.79 -8.07 2.79
C VAL A 110 -9.48 -6.77 2.38
N ALA A 111 -9.06 -6.15 1.26
CA ALA A 111 -9.69 -4.94 0.76
C ALA A 111 -11.18 -5.15 0.44
N ARG A 112 -11.54 -6.25 -0.23
CA ARG A 112 -12.95 -6.60 -0.50
C ARG A 112 -13.75 -6.76 0.78
N TYR A 113 -13.23 -7.50 1.75
CA TYR A 113 -13.90 -7.70 3.01
C TYR A 113 -14.12 -6.38 3.77
N LEU A 114 -13.10 -5.53 3.87
CA LEU A 114 -13.25 -4.21 4.51
C LEU A 114 -14.27 -3.32 3.79
N PHE A 115 -14.30 -3.34 2.45
CA PHE A 115 -15.30 -2.62 1.66
C PHE A 115 -16.72 -3.11 1.94
N GLU A 116 -16.94 -4.44 2.00
CA GLU A 116 -18.22 -5.05 2.36
C GLU A 116 -18.66 -4.68 3.78
N LYS A 117 -17.71 -4.46 4.69
CA LYS A 117 -17.95 -3.98 6.05
C LYS A 117 -18.06 -2.46 6.17
N GLY A 118 -18.08 -1.75 5.04
CA GLY A 118 -18.41 -0.33 4.96
C GLY A 118 -17.20 0.60 5.01
N ALA A 119 -16.00 0.13 4.67
CA ALA A 119 -14.88 1.02 4.42
C ALA A 119 -15.21 1.97 3.25
N ASP A 120 -14.85 3.25 3.39
CA ASP A 120 -15.03 4.25 2.35
C ASP A 120 -13.90 4.15 1.32
N VAL A 121 -14.26 3.93 0.05
CA VAL A 121 -13.34 3.77 -1.08
C VAL A 121 -12.47 5.01 -1.31
N ASN A 122 -12.95 6.18 -0.92
CA ASN A 122 -12.28 7.47 -1.11
C ASN A 122 -11.66 8.04 0.18
N SER A 123 -11.70 7.30 1.30
CA SER A 123 -11.06 7.75 2.54
C SER A 123 -9.56 7.99 2.32
N ALA A 124 -9.07 9.14 2.81
CA ALA A 124 -7.70 9.58 2.61
C ALA A 124 -6.92 9.62 3.93
N ALA A 125 -5.60 9.47 3.83
CA ALA A 125 -4.71 9.56 4.96
C ALA A 125 -4.77 10.94 5.65
N THR A 126 -4.73 10.93 6.98
CA THR A 126 -4.81 12.12 7.84
C THR A 126 -3.44 12.71 8.18
N ASN A 127 -2.35 12.06 7.74
CA ASN A 127 -0.96 12.45 7.99
C ASN A 127 -0.41 13.51 7.02
N GLY A 128 -1.27 14.17 6.23
CA GLY A 128 -0.91 15.20 5.26
C GLY A 128 -0.46 14.69 3.90
N THR A 129 -0.29 13.38 3.70
CA THR A 129 0.09 12.81 2.39
C THR A 129 -1.08 12.77 1.41
N GLY A 130 -2.31 12.66 1.93
CA GLY A 130 -3.53 12.49 1.14
C GLY A 130 -3.64 11.13 0.46
N TYR A 131 -2.83 10.13 0.81
CA TYR A 131 -2.92 8.80 0.22
C TYR A 131 -4.26 8.14 0.52
N ASN A 132 -4.88 7.52 -0.49
CA ASN A 132 -6.07 6.68 -0.37
C ASN A 132 -5.83 5.29 -0.96
N ALA A 133 -6.84 4.43 -0.99
CA ALA A 133 -6.69 3.06 -1.50
C ALA A 133 -6.27 3.01 -2.97
N LEU A 134 -6.85 3.85 -3.83
CA LEU A 134 -6.48 3.89 -5.25
C LEU A 134 -5.04 4.35 -5.46
N THR A 135 -4.61 5.41 -4.76
CA THR A 135 -3.23 5.90 -4.85
C THR A 135 -2.23 4.87 -4.34
N GLY A 136 -2.56 4.15 -3.27
CA GLY A 136 -1.75 3.05 -2.75
C GLY A 136 -1.60 1.91 -3.76
N ALA A 137 -2.70 1.42 -4.33
CA ALA A 137 -2.68 0.36 -5.35
C ALA A 137 -1.90 0.76 -6.61
N VAL A 138 -2.10 2.00 -7.08
CA VAL A 138 -1.41 2.54 -8.28
C VAL A 138 0.09 2.65 -8.07
N THR A 139 0.53 3.25 -6.96
CA THR A 139 1.96 3.45 -6.68
C THR A 139 2.70 2.12 -6.46
N SER A 140 2.05 1.15 -5.84
CA SER A 140 2.61 -0.19 -5.62
C SER A 140 2.46 -1.12 -6.83
N GLY A 141 1.62 -0.75 -7.83
CA GLY A 141 1.46 -1.51 -9.07
C GLY A 141 0.51 -2.70 -8.97
N HIS A 142 -0.44 -2.66 -8.04
CA HIS A 142 -1.48 -3.70 -7.88
C HIS A 142 -2.64 -3.44 -8.85
N THR A 143 -2.48 -3.92 -10.08
CA THR A 143 -3.39 -3.64 -11.20
C THR A 143 -4.81 -4.15 -10.96
N ASP A 144 -4.95 -5.34 -10.40
CA ASP A 144 -6.23 -5.97 -10.07
C ASP A 144 -7.00 -5.17 -9.01
N ILE A 145 -6.28 -4.69 -7.99
CA ILE A 145 -6.87 -3.85 -6.93
C ILE A 145 -7.25 -2.48 -7.49
N ALA A 146 -6.38 -1.85 -8.28
CA ALA A 146 -6.68 -0.54 -8.88
C ALA A 146 -7.92 -0.61 -9.77
N ALA A 147 -8.03 -1.64 -10.63
CA ALA A 147 -9.20 -1.86 -11.48
C ALA A 147 -10.46 -2.07 -10.66
N TRP A 148 -10.40 -2.92 -9.63
CA TRP A 148 -11.52 -3.18 -8.73
C TRP A 148 -11.95 -1.93 -7.95
N LEU A 149 -11.02 -1.13 -7.43
CA LEU A 149 -11.32 0.14 -6.75
C LEU A 149 -12.05 1.13 -7.67
N LEU A 150 -11.58 1.25 -8.92
CA LEU A 150 -12.24 2.08 -9.94
C LEU A 150 -13.67 1.58 -10.25
N GLU A 151 -13.91 0.26 -10.21
CA GLU A 151 -15.25 -0.33 -10.32
C GLU A 151 -16.13 0.01 -9.12
N LYS A 152 -15.56 0.15 -7.95
CA LYS A 152 -16.26 0.50 -6.71
C LYS A 152 -16.43 2.01 -6.49
N GLY A 153 -16.05 2.85 -7.46
CA GLY A 153 -16.26 4.29 -7.42
C GLY A 153 -15.11 5.09 -6.80
N ALA A 154 -13.90 4.52 -6.79
CA ALA A 154 -12.72 5.33 -6.48
C ALA A 154 -12.55 6.45 -7.51
N ASP A 155 -12.27 7.66 -7.04
CA ASP A 155 -12.09 8.83 -7.91
C ASP A 155 -10.79 8.74 -8.72
N PRO A 156 -10.86 8.56 -10.06
CA PRO A 156 -9.67 8.47 -10.91
C PRO A 156 -8.89 9.80 -11.01
N ASN A 157 -9.50 10.90 -10.56
CA ASN A 157 -8.94 12.25 -10.62
C ASN A 157 -8.53 12.80 -9.25
N TYR A 158 -8.58 11.96 -8.22
CA TYR A 158 -8.19 12.34 -6.87
C TYR A 158 -6.77 12.94 -6.84
N ARG A 159 -6.62 14.10 -6.18
CA ARG A 159 -5.33 14.82 -6.10
C ARG A 159 -4.70 14.65 -4.72
N TYR A 160 -3.42 14.31 -4.68
CA TYR A 160 -2.68 14.08 -3.45
C TYR A 160 -1.22 14.57 -3.55
N GLY A 161 -0.54 14.68 -2.42
CA GLY A 161 0.86 15.10 -2.35
C GLY A 161 1.13 16.37 -3.16
N PRO A 162 2.14 16.39 -4.04
CA PRO A 162 2.50 17.57 -4.84
C PRO A 162 1.58 17.75 -6.07
N GLY A 163 0.26 17.55 -5.90
CA GLY A 163 -0.73 17.69 -6.96
C GLY A 163 -0.79 16.51 -7.93
N TYR A 164 -0.29 15.36 -7.55
CA TYR A 164 -0.38 14.15 -8.37
C TYR A 164 -1.81 13.62 -8.45
N THR A 165 -2.16 13.06 -9.61
CA THR A 165 -3.34 12.21 -9.77
C THR A 165 -2.91 10.75 -9.93
N PRO A 166 -3.83 9.77 -9.79
CA PRO A 166 -3.50 8.37 -10.07
C PRO A 166 -2.89 8.17 -11.47
N LEU A 167 -3.36 8.92 -12.49
CA LEU A 167 -2.81 8.83 -13.85
C LEU A 167 -1.35 9.29 -13.92
N LEU A 168 -1.01 10.42 -13.27
CA LEU A 168 0.37 10.92 -13.21
C LEU A 168 1.29 9.92 -12.51
N ALA A 169 0.83 9.32 -11.41
CA ALA A 169 1.60 8.31 -10.69
C ALA A 169 1.78 7.01 -11.49
N ALA A 170 0.74 6.54 -12.16
CA ALA A 170 0.81 5.37 -13.02
C ALA A 170 1.79 5.58 -14.18
N ALA A 171 1.76 6.77 -14.79
CA ALA A 171 2.68 7.16 -15.87
C ALA A 171 4.14 7.24 -15.37
N ALA A 172 4.36 7.81 -14.18
CA ALA A 172 5.68 7.91 -13.56
C ALA A 172 6.32 6.54 -13.27
N ASN A 173 5.49 5.53 -12.99
CA ASN A 173 5.93 4.18 -12.66
C ASN A 173 5.83 3.18 -13.83
N GLY A 174 5.48 3.64 -15.05
CA GLY A 174 5.39 2.80 -16.24
C GLY A 174 4.29 1.71 -16.17
N ARG A 175 3.20 1.97 -15.43
CA ARG A 175 2.13 0.98 -15.19
C ARG A 175 1.09 1.02 -16.30
N LEU A 176 1.41 0.42 -17.44
CA LEU A 176 0.61 0.51 -18.68
C LEU A 176 -0.86 0.11 -18.49
N GLU A 177 -1.10 -1.04 -17.83
CA GLU A 177 -2.46 -1.56 -17.62
C GLU A 177 -3.25 -0.64 -16.67
N ILE A 178 -2.59 -0.07 -15.65
CA ILE A 178 -3.23 0.88 -14.73
C ILE A 178 -3.54 2.19 -15.45
N VAL A 179 -2.64 2.70 -16.28
CA VAL A 179 -2.90 3.89 -17.13
C VAL A 179 -4.12 3.64 -18.01
N SER A 180 -4.20 2.47 -18.66
CA SER A 180 -5.34 2.11 -19.50
C SER A 180 -6.65 2.04 -18.70
N ALA A 181 -6.63 1.42 -17.52
CA ALA A 181 -7.80 1.31 -16.65
C ALA A 181 -8.29 2.68 -16.15
N LEU A 182 -7.36 3.56 -15.74
CA LEU A 182 -7.68 4.92 -15.29
C LEU A 182 -8.33 5.75 -16.40
N LEU A 183 -7.76 5.73 -17.61
CA LEU A 183 -8.33 6.43 -18.76
C LEU A 183 -9.72 5.90 -19.14
N ALA A 184 -9.93 4.58 -19.08
CA ALA A 184 -11.24 3.96 -19.32
C ALA A 184 -12.30 4.37 -18.29
N ARG A 185 -11.88 4.84 -17.10
CA ARG A 185 -12.75 5.31 -16.02
C ARG A 185 -12.79 6.84 -15.86
N GLY A 186 -12.35 7.59 -16.88
CA GLY A 186 -12.47 9.05 -16.95
C GLY A 186 -11.37 9.81 -16.23
N ALA A 187 -10.16 9.21 -16.08
CA ALA A 187 -9.01 10.00 -15.66
C ALA A 187 -8.71 11.13 -16.66
N ASP A 188 -8.48 12.32 -16.14
CA ASP A 188 -8.14 13.49 -16.96
C ASP A 188 -6.75 13.32 -17.58
N LEU A 189 -6.75 13.10 -18.91
CA LEU A 189 -5.54 12.93 -19.72
C LEU A 189 -4.59 14.14 -19.66
N HIS A 190 -5.14 15.33 -19.43
CA HIS A 190 -4.44 16.60 -19.45
C HIS A 190 -4.13 17.15 -18.04
N ALA A 191 -4.43 16.36 -16.99
CA ALA A 191 -4.10 16.72 -15.62
C ALA A 191 -2.61 17.05 -15.49
N LYS A 192 -2.30 18.08 -14.69
CA LYS A 192 -0.93 18.50 -14.41
C LYS A 192 -0.62 18.41 -12.92
N ALA A 193 0.58 17.97 -12.60
CA ALA A 193 1.14 18.11 -11.26
C ALA A 193 1.46 19.59 -10.94
N ASN A 194 1.85 19.90 -9.70
CA ASN A 194 2.14 21.27 -9.29
C ASN A 194 3.33 21.89 -10.04
N ASP A 195 4.24 21.09 -10.59
CA ASP A 195 5.35 21.52 -11.46
C ASP A 195 4.95 21.72 -12.93
N GLY A 196 3.67 21.54 -13.24
CA GLY A 196 3.10 21.72 -14.58
C GLY A 196 3.24 20.51 -15.50
N LYS A 197 3.85 19.40 -15.06
CA LYS A 197 4.06 18.21 -15.89
C LYS A 197 2.77 17.42 -16.09
N THR A 198 2.54 16.97 -17.32
CA THR A 198 1.47 16.05 -17.69
C THR A 198 1.92 14.58 -17.55
N ALA A 199 0.98 13.63 -17.61
CA ALA A 199 1.28 12.20 -17.63
C ALA A 199 2.23 11.83 -18.78
N LEU A 200 2.04 12.43 -19.97
CA LEU A 200 2.91 12.22 -21.13
C LEU A 200 4.34 12.69 -20.85
N ALA A 201 4.50 13.93 -20.37
CA ALA A 201 5.82 14.49 -20.07
C ALA A 201 6.57 13.65 -19.01
N ILE A 202 5.85 13.20 -17.99
CA ILE A 202 6.44 12.33 -16.94
C ILE A 202 6.86 10.98 -17.53
N ALA A 203 6.02 10.33 -18.35
CA ALA A 203 6.34 9.05 -18.98
C ALA A 203 7.55 9.15 -19.91
N GLU A 204 7.71 10.25 -20.65
CA GLU A 204 8.86 10.52 -21.50
C GLU A 204 10.14 10.70 -20.67
N GLU A 205 10.09 11.53 -19.63
CA GLU A 205 11.22 11.77 -18.72
C GLU A 205 11.68 10.48 -18.03
N ARG A 206 10.73 9.63 -17.63
CA ARG A 206 10.99 8.35 -16.97
C ARG A 206 11.29 7.19 -17.93
N LYS A 207 11.25 7.44 -19.25
CA LYS A 207 11.56 6.48 -20.32
C LYS A 207 10.64 5.26 -20.30
N HIS A 208 9.32 5.51 -20.26
CA HIS A 208 8.28 4.48 -20.36
C HIS A 208 7.62 4.50 -21.75
N PRO A 209 8.24 3.92 -22.80
CA PRO A 209 7.80 4.09 -24.18
C PRO A 209 6.40 3.56 -24.46
N GLU A 210 5.99 2.46 -23.82
CA GLU A 210 4.66 1.88 -24.00
C GLU A 210 3.56 2.81 -23.44
N VAL A 211 3.81 3.41 -22.27
CA VAL A 211 2.91 4.41 -21.68
C VAL A 211 2.85 5.65 -22.56
N VAL A 212 3.98 6.12 -23.07
CA VAL A 212 4.05 7.25 -24.02
C VAL A 212 3.20 6.97 -25.27
N ALA A 213 3.35 5.79 -25.87
CA ALA A 213 2.57 5.39 -27.05
C ALA A 213 1.07 5.36 -26.76
N LEU A 214 0.66 4.80 -25.61
CA LEU A 214 -0.74 4.77 -25.18
C LEU A 214 -1.29 6.18 -24.99
N LEU A 215 -0.59 7.05 -24.24
CA LEU A 215 -1.04 8.40 -23.94
C LEU A 215 -1.18 9.24 -25.23
N ARG A 216 -0.19 9.18 -26.13
CA ARG A 216 -0.27 9.85 -27.46
C ARG A 216 -1.43 9.31 -28.30
N GLY A 217 -1.65 7.99 -28.31
CA GLY A 217 -2.78 7.36 -29.00
C GLY A 217 -4.15 7.78 -28.45
N ARG A 218 -4.20 8.31 -27.21
CA ARG A 218 -5.41 8.87 -26.58
C ARG A 218 -5.51 10.40 -26.72
N GLY A 219 -4.57 11.04 -27.44
CA GLY A 219 -4.61 12.48 -27.72
C GLY A 219 -3.84 13.35 -26.72
N ALA A 220 -2.95 12.77 -25.91
CA ALA A 220 -2.05 13.57 -25.06
C ALA A 220 -1.03 14.36 -25.92
N THR A 221 -0.76 15.62 -25.53
CA THR A 221 0.18 16.54 -26.19
C THR A 221 1.18 17.11 -25.20
#